data_0bcb7175a20fa128e01cdd407775b557
#
_entry.id   0bcb7175a20fa128e01cdd407775b557
#
_cell.length_a   1.000
_cell.length_b   1.000
_cell.length_c   1.000
_cell.angle_alpha   90.00
_cell.angle_beta   90.00
_cell.angle_gamma   90.00
#
_symmetry.space_group_name_H-M   'P 1'
#
loop_
_entity.id
_entity.type
_entity.pdbx_description
1 polymer ?
#
loop_
_entity_poly.entity_id
_entity_poly.type
_entity_poly.pdbx_seq_one_letter_code
_entity_poly.pdbx_strand_id
1 'polypeptide(L)'
;MDTYNLGDEIETVFESNKIKNDFVSNPIENNKKISGQIKNIIENKNYFYFIKSKYILKQIFEYLNTKRKLEILKCCKKMQKKLEVVLNDFKDYSEKFSSIVIEIIPSKNKYGKFINYRKNKSSYFYIYFNDNSKRVNKNYISEDDNVKKINILINYHIDSFYELFFGCDCIESMSFKQFSRINIKYMNWMFYGCSSLKHLNLSNFKTINVVSMKAMFSKCISLKKLDLSNFNTDNVTNMCEMFCECSSLKELDLSNFITNKVTNMNNMFDGCSSLKELNISKFNTDNLIEYDKMFDKCSEELIEKIKTQNKNLIYDSDSDYYDDFDYHLSLACSHSILKKTI
;
A
#
# COMPACT_ATOMS: atom_id res chain seq x y z
N MET A 1 50.51 12.14 -7.30
CA MET A 1 49.52 11.04 -7.08
C MET A 1 48.57 11.10 -8.25
N ASP A 2 48.85 10.21 -9.20
CA ASP A 2 48.22 10.19 -10.50
C ASP A 2 46.78 9.78 -10.38
N THR A 3 45.86 10.72 -10.69
CA THR A 3 44.44 10.41 -10.90
C THR A 3 44.35 9.68 -12.24
N TYR A 4 44.48 8.36 -12.21
CA TYR A 4 44.20 7.49 -13.34
C TYR A 4 42.82 7.82 -13.89
N ASN A 5 42.77 8.17 -15.17
CA ASN A 5 41.56 8.61 -15.84
C ASN A 5 40.71 7.40 -16.26
N LEU A 6 40.06 6.79 -15.30
CA LEU A 6 39.22 5.58 -15.49
C LEU A 6 38.13 5.79 -16.58
N GLY A 7 37.78 7.04 -16.85
CA GLY A 7 36.84 7.37 -17.93
C GLY A 7 37.38 7.03 -19.32
N ASP A 8 38.70 7.23 -19.53
CA ASP A 8 39.32 6.96 -20.81
C ASP A 8 39.59 5.42 -20.97
N GLU A 9 39.80 4.66 -19.87
CA GLU A 9 39.82 3.18 -19.90
C GLU A 9 38.47 2.58 -20.26
N ILE A 10 37.40 3.10 -19.73
CA ILE A 10 36.04 2.64 -20.05
C ILE A 10 35.71 2.96 -21.52
N GLU A 11 36.05 4.15 -22.00
CA GLU A 11 35.87 4.52 -23.43
C GLU A 11 36.73 3.65 -24.34
N THR A 12 37.98 3.33 -23.94
CA THR A 12 38.90 2.47 -24.71
C THR A 12 38.39 1.02 -24.77
N VAL A 13 37.82 0.49 -23.68
CA VAL A 13 37.20 -0.84 -23.64
C VAL A 13 35.99 -0.94 -24.56
N PHE A 14 35.15 0.12 -24.64
CA PHE A 14 34.02 0.16 -25.57
C PHE A 14 34.44 0.41 -27.02
N GLU A 15 35.47 1.20 -27.27
CA GLU A 15 35.99 1.47 -28.60
C GLU A 15 36.87 0.33 -29.17
N SER A 16 37.68 -0.32 -28.32
CA SER A 16 38.52 -1.47 -28.74
C SER A 16 37.71 -2.74 -29.02
N ASN A 17 36.57 -2.90 -28.40
CA ASN A 17 35.62 -3.98 -28.71
C ASN A 17 34.77 -3.69 -29.95
N LYS A 18 35.23 -2.80 -30.90
CA LYS A 18 34.64 -2.53 -32.20
C LYS A 18 33.27 -3.17 -32.36
N ILE A 19 32.26 -2.63 -31.66
CA ILE A 19 30.85 -2.99 -31.88
C ILE A 19 30.43 -2.35 -33.22
N LYS A 20 31.16 -2.68 -34.23
CA LYS A 20 30.77 -2.56 -35.65
C LYS A 20 30.71 -3.99 -36.17
N ASN A 21 29.52 -4.51 -36.31
CA ASN A 21 29.15 -5.61 -37.21
C ASN A 21 29.41 -7.08 -36.79
N ASP A 22 29.72 -7.47 -35.54
CA ASP A 22 29.82 -8.88 -35.19
C ASP A 22 28.69 -9.41 -34.27
N PHE A 23 27.47 -8.96 -34.52
CA PHE A 23 26.28 -9.52 -33.86
C PHE A 23 25.82 -10.88 -34.42
N VAL A 24 26.59 -11.53 -35.31
CA VAL A 24 26.14 -12.71 -36.03
C VAL A 24 26.77 -14.03 -35.54
N SER A 25 27.84 -14.01 -34.71
CA SER A 25 28.47 -15.26 -34.22
C SER A 25 28.65 -15.24 -32.70
N ASN A 26 27.79 -15.97 -31.99
CA ASN A 26 27.79 -16.25 -30.54
C ASN A 26 27.34 -15.11 -29.59
N PRO A 27 26.05 -14.81 -29.51
CA PRO A 27 25.54 -13.73 -28.64
C PRO A 27 25.61 -14.06 -27.12
N ILE A 28 25.80 -15.31 -26.72
CA ILE A 28 25.68 -15.73 -25.31
C ILE A 28 26.97 -15.55 -24.51
N GLU A 29 28.13 -15.74 -25.09
CA GLU A 29 29.42 -15.60 -24.37
C GLU A 29 29.90 -14.17 -24.26
N ASN A 30 29.74 -13.37 -25.32
CA ASN A 30 30.03 -11.93 -25.28
C ASN A 30 29.14 -11.16 -24.32
N ASN A 31 27.86 -11.50 -24.22
CA ASN A 31 26.94 -10.92 -23.25
C ASN A 31 27.35 -11.18 -21.78
N LYS A 32 27.96 -12.32 -21.45
CA LYS A 32 28.44 -12.62 -20.09
C LYS A 32 29.65 -11.78 -19.68
N LYS A 33 30.58 -11.54 -20.60
CA LYS A 33 31.81 -10.75 -20.34
C LYS A 33 31.51 -9.26 -20.22
N ILE A 34 30.64 -8.74 -21.10
CA ILE A 34 30.14 -7.36 -21.06
C ILE A 34 29.27 -7.14 -19.82
N SER A 35 28.43 -8.11 -19.43
CA SER A 35 27.59 -8.01 -18.22
C SER A 35 28.43 -7.97 -16.93
N GLY A 36 29.56 -8.66 -16.85
CA GLY A 36 30.48 -8.63 -15.71
C GLY A 36 31.17 -7.28 -15.53
N GLN A 37 31.63 -6.67 -16.63
CA GLN A 37 32.26 -5.35 -16.59
C GLN A 37 31.26 -4.23 -16.32
N ILE A 38 30.08 -4.28 -16.94
CA ILE A 38 28.98 -3.36 -16.67
C ILE A 38 28.53 -3.48 -15.21
N LYS A 39 28.51 -4.67 -14.63
CA LYS A 39 28.14 -4.90 -13.23
C LYS A 39 29.06 -4.16 -12.26
N ASN A 40 30.36 -4.18 -12.48
CA ASN A 40 31.32 -3.43 -11.66
C ASN A 40 31.16 -1.91 -11.79
N ILE A 41 30.84 -1.40 -12.98
CA ILE A 41 30.54 0.02 -13.22
C ILE A 41 29.24 0.42 -12.52
N ILE A 42 28.24 -0.46 -12.51
CA ILE A 42 26.92 -0.23 -11.90
C ILE A 42 27.00 -0.20 -10.38
N GLU A 43 27.85 -1.03 -9.75
CA GLU A 43 27.97 -1.11 -8.30
C GLU A 43 28.63 0.12 -7.69
N ASN A 44 29.46 0.85 -8.45
CA ASN A 44 30.14 2.05 -7.98
C ASN A 44 29.46 3.33 -8.48
N LYS A 45 28.77 4.03 -7.58
CA LYS A 45 27.94 5.21 -7.86
C LYS A 45 28.66 6.37 -8.57
N ASN A 46 29.99 6.42 -8.48
CA ASN A 46 30.79 7.55 -8.95
C ASN A 46 31.20 7.45 -10.43
N TYR A 47 31.22 6.27 -11.02
CA TYR A 47 31.75 6.07 -12.40
C TYR A 47 30.94 6.74 -13.49
N PHE A 48 29.61 6.87 -13.32
CA PHE A 48 28.76 7.54 -14.31
C PHE A 48 29.13 8.99 -14.59
N TYR A 49 29.75 9.69 -13.61
CA TYR A 49 30.14 11.09 -13.78
C TYR A 49 31.31 11.29 -14.72
N PHE A 50 32.15 10.28 -14.86
CA PHE A 50 33.40 10.35 -15.64
C PHE A 50 33.21 9.97 -17.10
N ILE A 51 32.11 9.32 -17.46
CA ILE A 51 31.82 8.94 -18.86
C ILE A 51 31.54 10.21 -19.67
N LYS A 52 32.45 10.52 -20.60
CA LYS A 52 32.38 11.72 -21.48
C LYS A 52 31.43 11.50 -22.64
N SER A 53 31.44 10.31 -23.24
CA SER A 53 30.62 9.96 -24.39
C SER A 53 29.15 9.83 -24.04
N LYS A 54 28.31 10.69 -24.66
CA LYS A 54 26.85 10.63 -24.52
C LYS A 54 26.28 9.30 -25.03
N TYR A 55 26.88 8.75 -26.11
CA TYR A 55 26.45 7.50 -26.72
C TYR A 55 26.67 6.32 -25.76
N ILE A 56 27.88 6.16 -25.22
CA ILE A 56 28.22 5.11 -24.27
C ILE A 56 27.35 5.22 -23.01
N LEU A 57 27.17 6.44 -22.52
CA LEU A 57 26.32 6.69 -21.36
C LEU A 57 24.86 6.25 -21.59
N LYS A 58 24.29 6.52 -22.78
CA LYS A 58 22.94 6.05 -23.12
C LYS A 58 22.86 4.54 -23.18
N GLN A 59 23.84 3.87 -23.79
CA GLN A 59 23.90 2.42 -23.87
C GLN A 59 23.94 1.79 -22.46
N ILE A 60 24.83 2.23 -21.58
CA ILE A 60 24.91 1.74 -20.20
C ILE A 60 23.60 2.01 -19.46
N PHE A 61 22.99 3.19 -19.65
CA PHE A 61 21.75 3.55 -18.99
C PHE A 61 20.58 2.64 -19.42
N GLU A 62 20.52 2.22 -20.68
CA GLU A 62 19.52 1.27 -21.17
C GLU A 62 19.58 -0.09 -20.49
N TYR A 63 20.78 -0.60 -20.19
CA TYR A 63 20.98 -1.86 -19.46
C TYR A 63 20.62 -1.82 -17.97
N LEU A 64 20.46 -0.62 -17.41
CA LEU A 64 20.07 -0.49 -16.00
C LEU A 64 18.60 -0.84 -15.78
N ASN A 65 18.30 -1.47 -14.64
CA ASN A 65 16.92 -1.59 -14.22
C ASN A 65 16.32 -0.20 -13.86
N THR A 66 15.00 -0.08 -13.94
CA THR A 66 14.29 1.18 -13.79
C THR A 66 14.55 1.87 -12.45
N LYS A 67 14.70 1.10 -11.36
CA LYS A 67 15.04 1.63 -10.04
C LYS A 67 16.39 2.36 -10.07
N ARG A 68 17.40 1.74 -10.67
CA ARG A 68 18.75 2.32 -10.76
C ARG A 68 18.80 3.54 -11.68
N LYS A 69 18.09 3.50 -12.80
CA LYS A 69 17.88 4.66 -13.68
C LYS A 69 17.36 5.86 -12.88
N LEU A 70 16.31 5.64 -12.10
CA LEU A 70 15.68 6.70 -11.30
C LEU A 70 16.63 7.24 -10.21
N GLU A 71 17.40 6.37 -9.53
CA GLU A 71 18.39 6.80 -8.53
C GLU A 71 19.45 7.73 -9.14
N ILE A 72 19.97 7.38 -10.31
CA ILE A 72 20.97 8.19 -11.02
C ILE A 72 20.37 9.56 -11.42
N LEU A 73 19.16 9.57 -11.95
CA LEU A 73 18.50 10.80 -12.36
C LEU A 73 18.14 11.70 -11.18
N LYS A 74 17.72 11.15 -10.05
CA LYS A 74 17.45 11.92 -8.83
C LYS A 74 18.69 12.60 -8.27
N CYS A 75 19.85 11.96 -8.39
CA CYS A 75 21.09 12.47 -7.83
C CYS A 75 21.76 13.56 -8.68
N CYS A 76 21.44 13.70 -9.98
CA CYS A 76 22.22 14.56 -10.86
C CYS A 76 21.45 15.15 -12.05
N LYS A 77 21.16 16.47 -11.96
CA LYS A 77 20.57 17.23 -13.06
C LYS A 77 21.43 17.23 -14.34
N LYS A 78 22.77 17.18 -14.19
CA LYS A 78 23.70 17.10 -15.33
C LYS A 78 23.51 15.81 -16.12
N MET A 79 23.23 14.70 -15.42
CA MET A 79 22.93 13.41 -16.06
C MET A 79 21.59 13.44 -16.79
N GLN A 80 20.55 14.04 -16.20
CA GLN A 80 19.27 14.23 -16.89
C GLN A 80 19.45 14.94 -18.23
N LYS A 81 20.20 16.06 -18.24
CA LYS A 81 20.50 16.81 -19.46
C LYS A 81 21.34 16.00 -20.46
N LYS A 82 22.34 15.28 -19.98
CA LYS A 82 23.24 14.50 -20.85
C LYS A 82 22.55 13.30 -21.49
N LEU A 83 21.64 12.65 -20.75
CA LEU A 83 20.84 11.53 -21.23
C LEU A 83 19.60 11.97 -22.02
N GLU A 84 19.21 13.25 -21.94
CA GLU A 84 17.97 13.79 -22.51
C GLU A 84 16.71 13.12 -21.90
N VAL A 85 16.78 12.74 -20.63
CA VAL A 85 15.72 12.05 -19.90
C VAL A 85 15.32 12.90 -18.71
N VAL A 86 14.02 13.04 -18.46
CA VAL A 86 13.50 13.78 -17.31
C VAL A 86 12.92 12.84 -16.26
N LEU A 87 12.83 13.31 -15.02
CA LEU A 87 12.26 12.52 -13.92
C LEU A 87 10.79 12.15 -14.20
N ASN A 88 10.08 12.97 -14.98
CA ASN A 88 8.68 12.70 -15.32
C ASN A 88 8.50 11.42 -16.15
N ASP A 89 9.51 11.00 -16.93
CA ASP A 89 9.50 9.74 -17.69
C ASP A 89 9.46 8.50 -16.76
N PHE A 90 9.74 8.71 -15.48
CA PHE A 90 9.73 7.68 -14.44
C PHE A 90 8.64 7.90 -13.39
N LYS A 91 7.68 8.78 -13.65
CA LYS A 91 6.61 9.10 -12.71
C LYS A 91 5.86 7.83 -12.29
N ASP A 92 5.39 7.04 -13.23
CA ASP A 92 4.65 5.79 -12.97
C ASP A 92 5.48 4.79 -12.17
N TYR A 93 6.78 4.70 -12.47
CA TYR A 93 7.68 3.86 -11.69
C TYR A 93 7.86 4.39 -10.27
N SER A 94 8.06 5.70 -10.11
CA SER A 94 8.20 6.33 -8.80
C SER A 94 6.94 6.14 -7.95
N GLU A 95 5.76 6.25 -8.56
CA GLU A 95 4.48 6.04 -7.91
C GLU A 95 4.23 4.58 -7.51
N LYS A 96 4.78 3.61 -8.26
CA LYS A 96 4.66 2.17 -7.96
C LYS A 96 5.68 1.69 -6.93
N PHE A 97 6.87 2.28 -6.89
CA PHE A 97 8.01 1.77 -6.11
C PHE A 97 8.53 2.74 -5.05
N SER A 98 7.85 3.89 -4.85
CA SER A 98 8.20 4.79 -3.74
C SER A 98 8.16 4.05 -2.40
N SER A 99 9.06 4.41 -1.51
CA SER A 99 9.08 3.85 -0.16
C SER A 99 7.80 4.21 0.59
N ILE A 100 7.28 3.26 1.37
CA ILE A 100 6.23 3.52 2.34
C ILE A 100 6.90 3.60 3.72
N VAL A 101 6.61 4.66 4.44
CA VAL A 101 7.12 4.86 5.81
C VAL A 101 5.94 4.89 6.77
N ILE A 102 5.95 3.98 7.74
CA ILE A 102 4.89 3.83 8.73
C ILE A 102 5.51 3.99 10.12
N GLU A 103 4.89 4.82 10.93
CA GLU A 103 5.20 4.97 12.35
C GLU A 103 4.07 4.39 13.17
N ILE A 104 4.40 3.55 14.15
CA ILE A 104 3.45 2.91 15.06
C ILE A 104 3.86 3.22 16.49
N ILE A 105 2.88 3.60 17.30
CA ILE A 105 3.00 3.72 18.75
C ILE A 105 2.22 2.56 19.37
N PRO A 106 2.88 1.64 20.07
CA PRO A 106 2.21 0.55 20.77
C PRO A 106 1.36 1.03 21.97
N SER A 107 0.33 0.31 22.28
CA SER A 107 -0.44 0.48 23.52
C SER A 107 0.38 0.06 24.72
N LYS A 108 0.27 0.80 25.81
CA LYS A 108 0.93 0.43 27.08
C LYS A 108 0.47 -0.93 27.55
N ASN A 109 1.43 -1.77 27.98
CA ASN A 109 1.18 -3.10 28.54
C ASN A 109 0.39 -4.04 27.62
N LYS A 110 0.45 -3.82 26.30
CA LYS A 110 -0.06 -4.73 25.28
C LYS A 110 1.06 -5.23 24.40
N TYR A 111 1.10 -6.53 24.24
CA TYR A 111 2.13 -7.25 23.50
C TYR A 111 1.46 -8.07 22.40
N GLY A 112 2.18 -8.43 21.35
CA GLY A 112 1.62 -9.20 20.27
C GLY A 112 2.11 -8.71 18.89
N LYS A 113 1.42 -9.13 17.84
CA LYS A 113 1.77 -8.74 16.49
C LYS A 113 1.44 -7.27 16.23
N PHE A 114 2.35 -6.58 15.57
CA PHE A 114 2.16 -5.21 15.09
C PHE A 114 2.15 -5.10 13.56
N ILE A 115 2.44 -6.19 12.85
CA ILE A 115 2.33 -6.31 11.39
C ILE A 115 2.24 -7.78 10.99
N ASN A 116 1.46 -8.08 9.96
CA ASN A 116 1.38 -9.41 9.37
C ASN A 116 2.13 -9.47 8.04
N TYR A 117 3.09 -10.36 7.98
CA TYR A 117 3.74 -10.75 6.73
C TYR A 117 4.14 -12.23 6.79
N ARG A 118 4.14 -12.89 5.64
CA ARG A 118 4.62 -14.27 5.54
C ARG A 118 6.14 -14.31 5.76
N LYS A 119 6.67 -15.36 6.39
CA LYS A 119 8.11 -15.48 6.71
C LYS A 119 9.02 -15.24 5.49
N ASN A 120 8.63 -15.72 4.30
CA ASN A 120 9.37 -15.51 3.05
C ASN A 120 9.36 -14.06 2.53
N LYS A 121 8.55 -13.16 3.12
CA LYS A 121 8.46 -11.73 2.78
C LYS A 121 9.08 -10.81 3.83
N SER A 122 9.67 -11.33 4.90
CA SER A 122 10.27 -10.53 5.98
C SER A 122 11.37 -9.58 5.51
N SER A 123 12.11 -9.95 4.44
CA SER A 123 13.15 -9.10 3.84
C SER A 123 12.63 -7.79 3.23
N TYR A 124 11.34 -7.69 2.95
CA TYR A 124 10.69 -6.52 2.34
C TYR A 124 10.37 -5.42 3.32
N PHE A 125 10.37 -5.74 4.63
CA PHE A 125 10.05 -4.85 5.72
C PHE A 125 11.30 -4.53 6.51
N TYR A 126 11.69 -3.26 6.55
CA TYR A 126 12.77 -2.76 7.39
C TYR A 126 12.13 -2.17 8.64
N ILE A 127 12.31 -2.84 9.76
CA ILE A 127 11.65 -2.53 11.04
C ILE A 127 12.69 -2.03 12.02
N TYR A 128 12.38 -0.95 12.72
CA TYR A 128 13.24 -0.30 13.70
C TYR A 128 12.44 0.02 14.95
N PHE A 129 13.00 -0.27 16.13
CA PHE A 129 12.39 0.04 17.42
C PHE A 129 13.07 1.26 18.05
N ASN A 130 12.26 2.16 18.64
CA ASN A 130 12.72 3.29 19.45
C ASN A 130 13.75 4.20 18.75
N ASP A 131 13.59 4.47 17.46
CA ASP A 131 14.53 5.25 16.62
C ASP A 131 15.96 4.68 16.56
N ASN A 132 16.13 3.42 16.92
CA ASN A 132 17.41 2.75 16.79
C ASN A 132 17.71 2.50 15.29
N SER A 133 18.95 2.69 14.87
CA SER A 133 19.39 2.41 13.50
C SER A 133 19.52 0.90 13.19
N LYS A 134 19.52 0.05 14.22
CA LYS A 134 19.61 -1.41 14.06
C LYS A 134 18.26 -1.99 13.62
N ARG A 135 18.25 -2.64 12.45
CA ARG A 135 17.07 -3.36 11.94
C ARG A 135 16.70 -4.51 12.86
N VAL A 136 15.39 -4.65 13.13
CA VAL A 136 14.81 -5.75 13.89
C VAL A 136 14.13 -6.72 12.92
N ASN A 137 14.32 -8.02 13.12
CA ASN A 137 13.66 -9.05 12.31
C ASN A 137 12.54 -9.75 13.11
N LYS A 138 11.60 -8.93 13.61
CA LYS A 138 10.41 -9.36 14.34
C LYS A 138 9.18 -8.67 13.76
N ASN A 139 8.03 -9.32 13.88
CA ASN A 139 6.71 -8.75 13.57
C ASN A 139 5.77 -8.70 14.79
N TYR A 140 6.31 -8.93 15.96
CA TYR A 140 5.61 -8.89 17.26
C TYR A 140 6.45 -8.16 18.29
N ILE A 141 5.80 -7.67 19.34
CA ILE A 141 6.39 -7.07 20.53
C ILE A 141 6.18 -8.04 21.69
N SER A 142 7.22 -8.29 22.47
CA SER A 142 7.19 -8.98 23.74
C SER A 142 7.38 -7.99 24.91
N GLU A 143 7.11 -8.42 26.12
CA GLU A 143 7.26 -7.60 27.32
C GLU A 143 8.69 -7.09 27.49
N ASP A 144 9.67 -7.92 27.20
CA ASP A 144 11.10 -7.61 27.33
C ASP A 144 11.61 -6.56 26.31
N ASP A 145 10.85 -6.31 25.23
CA ASP A 145 11.31 -5.45 24.15
C ASP A 145 11.31 -3.95 24.50
N ASN A 146 10.58 -3.52 25.53
CA ASN A 146 10.43 -2.12 25.96
C ASN A 146 10.25 -1.13 24.79
N VAL A 147 9.32 -1.45 23.88
CA VAL A 147 9.10 -0.70 22.62
C VAL A 147 8.14 0.45 22.87
N LYS A 148 8.59 1.67 22.58
CA LYS A 148 7.77 2.90 22.63
C LYS A 148 7.34 3.36 21.24
N LYS A 149 8.11 3.03 20.22
CA LYS A 149 7.86 3.40 18.82
C LYS A 149 8.41 2.36 17.88
N ILE A 150 7.69 2.12 16.77
CA ILE A 150 8.11 1.24 15.69
C ILE A 150 8.09 2.04 14.40
N ASN A 151 9.20 2.04 13.69
CA ASN A 151 9.29 2.58 12.34
C ASN A 151 9.40 1.43 11.34
N ILE A 152 8.53 1.43 10.34
CA ILE A 152 8.52 0.41 9.28
C ILE A 152 8.75 1.11 7.95
N LEU A 153 9.75 0.62 7.19
CA LEU A 153 10.02 1.07 5.85
C LEU A 153 9.78 -0.09 4.88
N ILE A 154 8.93 0.13 3.87
CA ILE A 154 8.63 -0.85 2.83
C ILE A 154 9.17 -0.33 1.51
N ASN A 155 10.27 -0.95 1.02
CA ASN A 155 10.93 -0.57 -0.24
C ASN A 155 10.65 -1.53 -1.40
N TYR A 156 9.79 -2.52 -1.18
CA TYR A 156 9.45 -3.55 -2.16
C TYR A 156 8.14 -3.23 -2.86
N HIS A 157 7.98 -3.73 -4.09
CA HIS A 157 6.72 -3.66 -4.82
C HIS A 157 5.66 -4.51 -4.13
N ILE A 158 4.61 -3.86 -3.66
CA ILE A 158 3.38 -4.50 -3.19
C ILE A 158 2.19 -3.83 -3.87
N ASP A 159 1.20 -4.59 -4.24
CA ASP A 159 -0.04 -4.16 -4.88
C ASP A 159 -1.28 -4.44 -4.01
N SER A 160 -1.04 -5.00 -2.82
CA SER A 160 -2.08 -5.37 -1.87
C SER A 160 -1.63 -5.16 -0.43
N PHE A 161 -2.50 -4.58 0.36
CA PHE A 161 -2.40 -4.47 1.84
C PHE A 161 -3.34 -5.46 2.54
N TYR A 162 -3.72 -6.52 1.85
CA TYR A 162 -4.54 -7.59 2.39
C TYR A 162 -4.00 -8.06 3.75
N GLU A 163 -4.80 -7.92 4.82
CA GLU A 163 -4.47 -8.33 6.19
C GLU A 163 -3.17 -7.75 6.78
N LEU A 164 -2.61 -6.66 6.25
CA LEU A 164 -1.28 -6.19 6.66
C LEU A 164 -1.17 -5.93 8.16
N PHE A 165 -2.23 -5.46 8.80
CA PHE A 165 -2.32 -5.20 10.25
C PHE A 165 -3.47 -5.97 10.90
N PHE A 166 -3.94 -7.05 10.28
CA PHE A 166 -5.04 -7.86 10.80
C PHE A 166 -4.74 -8.37 12.23
N GLY A 167 -5.64 -8.08 13.17
CA GLY A 167 -5.53 -8.52 14.57
C GLY A 167 -4.35 -7.92 15.31
N CYS A 168 -3.79 -6.81 14.86
CA CYS A 168 -2.71 -6.11 15.55
C CYS A 168 -3.30 -5.25 16.69
N ASP A 169 -3.73 -5.88 17.77
CA ASP A 169 -4.44 -5.27 18.90
C ASP A 169 -3.51 -4.53 19.88
N CYS A 170 -2.19 -4.66 19.72
CA CYS A 170 -1.21 -3.93 20.53
C CYS A 170 -0.88 -2.51 20.01
N ILE A 171 -1.54 -2.04 18.96
CA ILE A 171 -1.28 -0.74 18.35
C ILE A 171 -2.25 0.31 18.91
N GLU A 172 -1.73 1.40 19.48
CA GLU A 172 -2.53 2.54 19.92
C GLU A 172 -2.65 3.64 18.84
N SER A 173 -1.55 3.91 18.14
CA SER A 173 -1.51 4.93 17.09
C SER A 173 -0.70 4.46 15.90
N MET A 174 -1.14 4.82 14.69
CA MET A 174 -0.44 4.56 13.46
C MET A 174 -0.50 5.76 12.52
N SER A 175 0.62 6.06 11.87
CA SER A 175 0.73 7.14 10.89
C SER A 175 1.53 6.69 9.66
N PHE A 176 0.96 6.88 8.48
CA PHE A 176 1.68 6.69 7.21
C PHE A 176 2.39 7.99 6.86
N LYS A 177 3.64 8.15 7.33
CA LYS A 177 4.46 9.35 7.13
C LYS A 177 4.79 9.61 5.67
N GLN A 178 4.94 8.53 4.90
CA GLN A 178 5.16 8.61 3.45
C GLN A 178 4.38 7.50 2.75
N PHE A 179 3.52 7.90 1.82
CA PHE A 179 2.76 6.98 0.97
C PHE A 179 2.43 7.68 -0.35
N SER A 180 3.15 7.34 -1.41
CA SER A 180 2.95 7.94 -2.75
C SER A 180 2.55 6.90 -3.80
N ARG A 181 2.31 5.65 -3.38
CA ARG A 181 1.98 4.56 -4.29
C ARG A 181 0.53 4.63 -4.73
N ILE A 182 0.32 4.39 -6.02
CA ILE A 182 -1.00 4.33 -6.64
C ILE A 182 -1.37 2.93 -7.11
N ASN A 183 -0.47 1.95 -7.01
CA ASN A 183 -0.67 0.60 -7.53
C ASN A 183 -1.41 -0.36 -6.59
N ILE A 184 -1.81 0.10 -5.40
CA ILE A 184 -2.53 -0.74 -4.44
C ILE A 184 -3.96 -0.96 -4.92
N LYS A 185 -4.36 -2.23 -5.05
CA LYS A 185 -5.68 -2.65 -5.51
C LYS A 185 -6.58 -3.18 -4.39
N TYR A 186 -6.00 -3.81 -3.37
CA TYR A 186 -6.75 -4.47 -2.31
C TYR A 186 -6.29 -3.99 -0.94
N MET A 187 -7.26 -3.55 -0.13
CA MET A 187 -7.07 -3.12 1.27
C MET A 187 -7.97 -3.92 2.23
N ASN A 188 -8.42 -5.12 1.79
CA ASN A 188 -9.32 -5.95 2.56
C ASN A 188 -8.68 -6.34 3.90
N TRP A 189 -9.44 -6.23 4.99
CA TRP A 189 -9.02 -6.56 6.35
C TRP A 189 -7.72 -5.87 6.81
N MET A 190 -7.33 -4.78 6.18
CA MET A 190 -6.03 -4.15 6.46
C MET A 190 -5.83 -3.83 7.94
N PHE A 191 -6.85 -3.30 8.61
CA PHE A 191 -6.84 -2.94 10.04
C PHE A 191 -7.87 -3.73 10.85
N TYR A 192 -8.40 -4.82 10.30
CA TYR A 192 -9.40 -5.64 10.98
C TYR A 192 -8.93 -6.06 12.37
N GLY A 193 -9.74 -5.81 13.40
CA GLY A 193 -9.43 -6.23 14.77
C GLY A 193 -8.26 -5.47 15.41
N CYS A 194 -7.85 -4.30 14.88
CA CYS A 194 -6.95 -3.40 15.58
C CYS A 194 -7.69 -2.75 16.77
N SER A 195 -8.05 -3.55 17.77
CA SER A 195 -8.99 -3.18 18.83
C SER A 195 -8.51 -2.05 19.74
N SER A 196 -7.20 -1.82 19.85
CA SER A 196 -6.60 -0.76 20.66
C SER A 196 -6.32 0.52 19.87
N LEU A 197 -6.53 0.51 18.55
CA LEU A 197 -6.20 1.63 17.67
C LEU A 197 -7.11 2.83 17.95
N LYS A 198 -6.53 3.91 18.48
CA LYS A 198 -7.25 5.16 18.81
C LYS A 198 -7.03 6.25 17.76
N HIS A 199 -5.82 6.27 17.17
CA HIS A 199 -5.41 7.30 16.25
C HIS A 199 -4.82 6.69 14.98
N LEU A 200 -5.43 6.98 13.84
CA LEU A 200 -4.98 6.51 12.53
C LEU A 200 -4.86 7.68 11.55
N ASN A 201 -3.65 7.96 11.10
CA ASN A 201 -3.40 9.02 10.12
C ASN A 201 -3.16 8.40 8.73
N LEU A 202 -4.12 8.62 7.83
CA LEU A 202 -4.11 8.18 6.44
C LEU A 202 -4.03 9.35 5.45
N SER A 203 -3.66 10.56 5.90
CA SER A 203 -3.67 11.78 5.06
C SER A 203 -2.83 11.69 3.78
N ASN A 204 -1.84 10.81 3.75
CA ASN A 204 -0.99 10.58 2.58
C ASN A 204 -1.49 9.45 1.66
N PHE A 205 -2.59 8.75 1.99
CA PHE A 205 -3.06 7.62 1.20
C PHE A 205 -3.51 8.04 -0.20
N LYS A 206 -3.21 7.17 -1.16
CA LYS A 206 -3.68 7.26 -2.55
C LYS A 206 -4.46 5.99 -2.87
N THR A 207 -5.77 6.11 -3.01
CA THR A 207 -6.68 4.97 -3.19
C THR A 207 -7.29 4.86 -4.58
N ILE A 208 -6.82 5.67 -5.54
CA ILE A 208 -7.38 5.80 -6.89
C ILE A 208 -7.53 4.48 -7.66
N ASN A 209 -6.71 3.47 -7.38
CA ASN A 209 -6.76 2.17 -8.04
C ASN A 209 -7.26 1.04 -7.12
N VAL A 210 -7.78 1.39 -5.94
CA VAL A 210 -8.32 0.39 -5.01
C VAL A 210 -9.66 -0.11 -5.51
N VAL A 211 -9.81 -1.43 -5.55
CA VAL A 211 -11.01 -2.14 -6.02
C VAL A 211 -11.82 -2.68 -4.86
N SER A 212 -11.18 -3.03 -3.74
CA SER A 212 -11.87 -3.57 -2.59
C SER A 212 -11.30 -3.08 -1.27
N MET A 213 -12.21 -2.64 -0.39
CA MET A 213 -11.96 -2.19 0.98
C MET A 213 -12.75 -3.03 2.00
N LYS A 214 -13.10 -4.31 1.62
CA LYS A 214 -13.87 -5.20 2.49
C LYS A 214 -13.24 -5.26 3.88
N ALA A 215 -14.06 -5.00 4.93
CA ALA A 215 -13.71 -5.07 6.35
C ALA A 215 -12.42 -4.32 6.74
N MET A 216 -12.08 -3.25 6.00
CA MET A 216 -10.80 -2.55 6.17
C MET A 216 -10.57 -2.06 7.60
N PHE A 217 -11.62 -1.57 8.28
CA PHE A 217 -11.58 -1.04 9.65
C PHE A 217 -12.46 -1.84 10.62
N SER A 218 -13.01 -2.96 10.18
CA SER A 218 -13.89 -3.77 11.01
C SER A 218 -13.24 -4.13 12.34
N LYS A 219 -14.00 -4.04 13.43
CA LYS A 219 -13.55 -4.29 14.81
C LYS A 219 -12.44 -3.35 15.32
N CYS A 220 -12.31 -2.16 14.74
CA CYS A 220 -11.49 -1.08 15.30
C CYS A 220 -12.26 -0.39 16.45
N ILE A 221 -12.56 -1.13 17.50
CA ILE A 221 -13.49 -0.73 18.57
C ILE A 221 -13.07 0.51 19.38
N SER A 222 -11.80 0.88 19.37
CA SER A 222 -11.28 2.05 20.10
C SER A 222 -11.16 3.31 19.23
N LEU A 223 -11.43 3.19 17.92
CA LEU A 223 -11.27 4.29 16.97
C LEU A 223 -12.42 5.28 17.10
N LYS A 224 -12.13 6.53 17.53
CA LYS A 224 -13.14 7.54 17.80
C LYS A 224 -13.39 8.49 16.65
N LYS A 225 -12.37 8.72 15.83
CA LYS A 225 -12.38 9.61 14.65
C LYS A 225 -11.54 9.00 13.54
N LEU A 226 -11.98 9.18 12.31
CA LEU A 226 -11.29 8.71 11.13
C LEU A 226 -11.50 9.73 10.00
N ASP A 227 -10.41 10.28 9.49
CA ASP A 227 -10.42 11.18 8.34
C ASP A 227 -10.11 10.39 7.06
N LEU A 228 -11.08 10.33 6.16
CA LEU A 228 -11.02 9.68 4.86
C LEU A 228 -11.26 10.67 3.70
N SER A 229 -11.13 11.97 3.96
CA SER A 229 -11.39 13.05 2.98
C SER A 229 -10.53 12.96 1.71
N ASN A 230 -9.36 12.31 1.81
CA ASN A 230 -8.45 12.11 0.68
C ASN A 230 -8.64 10.78 -0.07
N PHE A 231 -9.61 9.94 0.35
CA PHE A 231 -9.88 8.68 -0.32
C PHE A 231 -10.63 8.92 -1.64
N ASN A 232 -10.13 8.28 -2.68
CA ASN A 232 -10.84 8.13 -3.95
C ASN A 232 -11.42 6.72 -4.02
N THR A 233 -12.73 6.61 -4.24
CA THR A 233 -13.46 5.34 -4.29
C THR A 233 -14.05 5.01 -5.66
N ASP A 234 -13.70 5.76 -6.71
CA ASP A 234 -14.25 5.62 -8.07
C ASP A 234 -14.15 4.20 -8.64
N ASN A 235 -13.20 3.41 -8.18
CA ASN A 235 -12.96 2.05 -8.66
C ASN A 235 -13.34 0.97 -7.64
N VAL A 236 -13.85 1.34 -6.47
CA VAL A 236 -14.22 0.39 -5.42
C VAL A 236 -15.54 -0.30 -5.79
N THR A 237 -15.52 -1.63 -5.72
CA THR A 237 -16.69 -2.47 -5.97
C THR A 237 -17.22 -3.16 -4.71
N ASN A 238 -16.39 -3.26 -3.66
CA ASN A 238 -16.75 -3.96 -2.43
C ASN A 238 -16.34 -3.16 -1.19
N MET A 239 -17.33 -2.77 -0.37
CA MET A 239 -17.21 -2.08 0.92
C MET A 239 -17.87 -2.87 2.07
N CYS A 240 -18.15 -4.18 1.85
CA CYS A 240 -18.75 -5.06 2.85
C CYS A 240 -17.97 -4.98 4.17
N GLU A 241 -18.68 -4.83 5.29
CA GLU A 241 -18.12 -4.77 6.65
C GLU A 241 -17.08 -3.66 6.90
N MET A 242 -16.95 -2.65 6.02
CA MET A 242 -15.81 -1.71 6.06
C MET A 242 -15.60 -1.07 7.43
N PHE A 243 -16.67 -0.75 8.16
CA PHE A 243 -16.65 -0.15 9.49
C PHE A 243 -17.39 -0.99 10.55
N CYS A 244 -17.70 -2.26 10.23
CA CYS A 244 -18.43 -3.15 11.11
C CYS A 244 -17.78 -3.21 12.50
N GLU A 245 -18.60 -3.10 13.57
CA GLU A 245 -18.15 -3.07 14.96
C GLU A 245 -17.15 -1.95 15.33
N CYS A 246 -17.13 -0.83 14.60
CA CYS A 246 -16.40 0.38 15.02
C CYS A 246 -17.19 1.11 16.12
N SER A 247 -17.38 0.46 17.26
CA SER A 247 -18.33 0.85 18.31
C SER A 247 -18.03 2.18 19.02
N SER A 248 -16.78 2.69 18.95
CA SER A 248 -16.42 4.00 19.53
C SER A 248 -16.46 5.16 18.54
N LEU A 249 -16.68 4.90 17.23
CA LEU A 249 -16.68 5.91 16.19
C LEU A 249 -17.94 6.80 16.37
N LYS A 250 -17.75 8.13 16.49
CA LYS A 250 -18.82 9.07 16.80
C LYS A 250 -19.33 9.83 15.58
N GLU A 251 -18.46 10.16 14.67
CA GLU A 251 -18.72 10.93 13.47
C GLU A 251 -17.92 10.37 12.30
N LEU A 252 -18.50 10.35 11.11
CA LEU A 252 -17.83 9.91 9.88
C LEU A 252 -18.37 10.68 8.69
N ASP A 253 -17.52 11.40 7.99
CA ASP A 253 -17.87 12.07 6.75
C ASP A 253 -17.35 11.26 5.56
N LEU A 254 -18.28 10.74 4.76
CA LEU A 254 -18.04 10.00 3.52
C LEU A 254 -18.60 10.75 2.30
N SER A 255 -18.79 12.06 2.40
CA SER A 255 -19.33 12.89 1.31
C SER A 255 -18.47 12.91 0.05
N ASN A 256 -17.19 12.49 0.16
CA ASN A 256 -16.29 12.31 -0.97
C ASN A 256 -16.34 10.91 -1.60
N PHE A 257 -17.06 9.95 -0.96
CA PHE A 257 -17.15 8.58 -1.49
C PHE A 257 -18.08 8.52 -2.68
N ILE A 258 -17.56 8.04 -3.80
CA ILE A 258 -18.32 7.73 -5.02
C ILE A 258 -18.57 6.24 -5.03
N THR A 259 -19.85 5.84 -4.99
CA THR A 259 -20.26 4.43 -4.85
C THR A 259 -20.87 3.84 -6.11
N ASN A 260 -20.74 4.52 -7.26
CA ASN A 260 -21.35 4.11 -8.53
C ASN A 260 -20.98 2.69 -9.00
N LYS A 261 -19.83 2.15 -8.56
CA LYS A 261 -19.40 0.79 -8.91
C LYS A 261 -19.54 -0.20 -7.75
N VAL A 262 -19.98 0.27 -6.58
CA VAL A 262 -20.10 -0.60 -5.40
C VAL A 262 -21.29 -1.52 -5.57
N THR A 263 -21.06 -2.81 -5.43
CA THR A 263 -22.11 -3.84 -5.50
C THR A 263 -22.41 -4.46 -4.14
N ASN A 264 -21.50 -4.33 -3.17
CA ASN A 264 -21.65 -4.95 -1.85
C ASN A 264 -21.27 -3.99 -0.73
N MET A 265 -22.25 -3.70 0.15
CA MET A 265 -22.14 -2.90 1.38
C MET A 265 -22.74 -3.65 2.59
N ASN A 266 -22.87 -5.00 2.53
CA ASN A 266 -23.38 -5.78 3.66
C ASN A 266 -22.64 -5.43 4.95
N ASN A 267 -23.39 -5.23 6.03
CA ASN A 267 -22.86 -4.96 7.38
C ASN A 267 -21.88 -3.75 7.45
N MET A 268 -21.93 -2.82 6.50
CA MET A 268 -20.89 -1.78 6.38
C MET A 268 -20.72 -0.98 7.67
N PHE A 269 -21.81 -0.71 8.41
CA PHE A 269 -21.83 0.02 9.68
C PHE A 269 -22.45 -0.80 10.82
N ASP A 270 -22.66 -2.13 10.66
CA ASP A 270 -23.20 -2.97 11.73
C ASP A 270 -22.37 -2.81 13.00
N GLY A 271 -23.03 -2.61 14.13
CA GLY A 271 -22.39 -2.44 15.43
C GLY A 271 -21.66 -1.10 15.65
N CYS A 272 -21.84 -0.11 14.78
CA CYS A 272 -21.36 1.27 15.00
C CYS A 272 -22.23 1.99 16.04
N SER A 273 -22.34 1.46 17.24
CA SER A 273 -23.30 1.86 18.26
C SER A 273 -23.12 3.29 18.80
N SER A 274 -21.95 3.89 18.70
CA SER A 274 -21.68 5.28 19.11
C SER A 274 -21.81 6.29 17.97
N LEU A 275 -22.05 5.85 16.73
CA LEU A 275 -22.08 6.72 15.56
C LEU A 275 -23.36 7.57 15.57
N LYS A 276 -23.18 8.90 15.62
CA LYS A 276 -24.28 9.89 15.67
C LYS A 276 -24.38 10.74 14.41
N GLU A 277 -23.23 10.98 13.78
CA GLU A 277 -23.14 11.78 12.57
C GLU A 277 -22.46 10.98 11.46
N LEU A 278 -23.21 10.73 10.38
CA LEU A 278 -22.75 10.03 9.19
C LEU A 278 -23.23 10.80 7.96
N ASN A 279 -22.28 11.22 7.12
CA ASN A 279 -22.60 11.88 5.86
C ASN A 279 -22.36 10.90 4.70
N ILE A 280 -23.43 10.39 4.14
CA ILE A 280 -23.50 9.51 2.97
C ILE A 280 -24.34 10.11 1.84
N SER A 281 -24.46 11.43 1.81
CA SER A 281 -25.34 12.15 0.90
C SER A 281 -25.06 11.90 -0.59
N LYS A 282 -23.85 11.44 -0.93
CA LYS A 282 -23.46 11.12 -2.30
C LYS A 282 -23.46 9.62 -2.62
N PHE A 283 -23.92 8.77 -1.71
CA PHE A 283 -24.00 7.35 -2.01
C PHE A 283 -25.02 7.10 -3.11
N ASN A 284 -24.55 6.45 -4.17
CA ASN A 284 -25.38 5.94 -5.25
C ASN A 284 -25.67 4.47 -4.99
N THR A 285 -26.91 4.06 -5.11
CA THR A 285 -27.40 2.70 -4.84
C THR A 285 -27.78 1.93 -6.10
N ASP A 286 -27.66 2.53 -7.30
CA ASP A 286 -28.15 1.96 -8.55
C ASP A 286 -27.52 0.59 -8.89
N ASN A 287 -26.25 0.38 -8.51
CA ASN A 287 -25.53 -0.86 -8.74
C ASN A 287 -25.41 -1.74 -7.49
N LEU A 288 -26.04 -1.35 -6.40
CA LEU A 288 -25.95 -2.05 -5.12
C LEU A 288 -26.79 -3.33 -5.18
N ILE A 289 -26.16 -4.47 -4.93
CA ILE A 289 -26.80 -5.81 -4.95
C ILE A 289 -26.96 -6.32 -3.52
N GLU A 290 -25.94 -6.14 -2.69
CA GLU A 290 -25.87 -6.66 -1.34
C GLU A 290 -25.67 -5.50 -0.35
N TYR A 291 -26.63 -5.27 0.54
CA TYR A 291 -26.57 -4.22 1.59
C TYR A 291 -27.30 -4.61 2.87
N ASP A 292 -27.48 -5.92 3.09
CA ASP A 292 -28.15 -6.44 4.26
C ASP A 292 -27.45 -6.00 5.55
N LYS A 293 -28.22 -5.72 6.59
CA LYS A 293 -27.74 -5.34 7.92
C LYS A 293 -26.76 -4.17 7.92
N MET A 294 -26.84 -3.30 6.90
CA MET A 294 -25.87 -2.20 6.72
C MET A 294 -25.75 -1.31 7.95
N PHE A 295 -26.84 -1.11 8.71
CA PHE A 295 -26.91 -0.27 9.90
C PHE A 295 -27.38 -1.03 11.14
N ASP A 296 -27.25 -2.36 11.15
CA ASP A 296 -27.67 -3.16 12.29
C ASP A 296 -26.96 -2.71 13.57
N LYS A 297 -27.65 -2.72 14.72
CA LYS A 297 -27.13 -2.23 16.01
C LYS A 297 -26.60 -0.79 16.02
N CYS A 298 -26.93 0.03 15.03
CA CYS A 298 -26.77 1.47 15.10
C CYS A 298 -27.91 2.10 15.94
N SER A 299 -27.71 3.36 16.38
CA SER A 299 -28.75 4.07 17.13
C SER A 299 -29.92 4.44 16.26
N GLU A 300 -31.16 4.42 16.83
CA GLU A 300 -32.36 4.88 16.14
C GLU A 300 -32.24 6.33 15.65
N GLU A 301 -31.57 7.20 16.44
CA GLU A 301 -31.28 8.58 16.05
C GLU A 301 -30.51 8.66 14.74
N LEU A 302 -29.51 7.80 14.56
CA LEU A 302 -28.73 7.72 13.32
C LEU A 302 -29.59 7.23 12.16
N ILE A 303 -30.39 6.17 12.37
CA ILE A 303 -31.28 5.60 11.35
C ILE A 303 -32.24 6.66 10.80
N GLU A 304 -32.83 7.45 11.66
CA GLU A 304 -33.75 8.54 11.22
C GLU A 304 -33.00 9.61 10.40
N LYS A 305 -31.77 9.96 10.78
CA LYS A 305 -30.95 10.87 9.97
C LYS A 305 -30.59 10.28 8.59
N ILE A 306 -30.31 8.98 8.51
CA ILE A 306 -30.01 8.28 7.25
C ILE A 306 -31.23 8.23 6.34
N LYS A 307 -32.46 7.98 6.88
CA LYS A 307 -33.70 8.00 6.10
C LYS A 307 -33.89 9.34 5.37
N THR A 308 -33.47 10.43 5.98
CA THR A 308 -33.54 11.75 5.33
C THR A 308 -32.51 11.98 4.26
N GLN A 309 -31.34 11.36 4.36
CA GLN A 309 -30.27 11.48 3.37
C GLN A 309 -30.45 10.53 2.18
N ASN A 310 -30.78 9.27 2.44
CA ASN A 310 -30.94 8.23 1.44
C ASN A 310 -31.83 7.07 1.96
N LYS A 311 -33.15 7.21 1.78
CA LYS A 311 -34.11 6.21 2.23
C LYS A 311 -33.91 4.81 1.61
N ASN A 312 -33.31 4.72 0.44
CA ASN A 312 -33.11 3.44 -0.27
C ASN A 312 -32.08 2.52 0.44
N LEU A 313 -31.30 3.04 1.38
CA LEU A 313 -30.33 2.27 2.17
C LEU A 313 -30.91 1.68 3.46
N ILE A 314 -32.12 2.06 3.84
CA ILE A 314 -32.81 1.53 5.02
C ILE A 314 -33.83 0.51 4.54
N TYR A 315 -33.62 -0.73 4.92
CA TYR A 315 -34.61 -1.79 4.72
C TYR A 315 -35.70 -1.63 5.79
N ASP A 316 -36.97 -1.43 5.39
CA ASP A 316 -38.10 -1.57 6.32
C ASP A 316 -38.27 -3.07 6.59
N SER A 317 -37.85 -3.50 7.78
CA SER A 317 -37.93 -4.90 8.25
C SER A 317 -39.38 -5.38 8.47
N ASP A 318 -40.40 -4.60 8.09
CA ASP A 318 -41.80 -4.97 8.19
C ASP A 318 -42.31 -5.83 7.02
N SER A 319 -41.44 -6.19 6.07
CA SER A 319 -41.77 -7.24 5.09
C SER A 319 -41.21 -8.58 5.57
N ASP A 320 -42.05 -9.30 6.31
CA ASP A 320 -41.89 -10.73 6.57
C ASP A 320 -41.47 -11.46 5.28
N TYR A 321 -40.23 -11.86 5.15
CA TYR A 321 -39.88 -13.12 4.43
C TYR A 321 -38.40 -13.49 4.50
N TYR A 322 -38.21 -14.71 4.96
CA TYR A 322 -37.03 -15.57 4.96
C TYR A 322 -36.14 -15.59 6.20
N ASP A 323 -36.53 -16.58 6.95
CA ASP A 323 -35.76 -17.42 7.86
C ASP A 323 -34.45 -17.94 7.25
N ASP A 324 -33.46 -17.96 8.09
CA ASP A 324 -32.46 -19.02 8.28
C ASP A 324 -31.88 -19.69 7.03
N PHE A 325 -31.02 -18.98 6.27
CA PHE A 325 -30.08 -19.68 5.40
C PHE A 325 -28.66 -19.10 5.50
N ASP A 326 -27.83 -19.83 6.23
CA ASP A 326 -26.40 -19.98 5.99
C ASP A 326 -25.39 -18.90 6.47
N TYR A 327 -25.22 -18.84 7.79
CA TYR A 327 -24.04 -18.24 8.42
C TYR A 327 -22.71 -18.94 8.00
N HIS A 328 -22.79 -20.07 7.31
CA HIS A 328 -21.64 -20.89 6.90
C HIS A 328 -21.07 -20.56 5.52
N LEU A 329 -21.77 -19.81 4.68
CA LEU A 329 -21.27 -19.50 3.31
C LEU A 329 -20.35 -18.28 3.27
N SER A 330 -20.38 -17.38 4.26
CA SER A 330 -19.47 -16.23 4.30
C SER A 330 -18.00 -16.61 4.55
N LEU A 331 -17.78 -17.75 5.22
CA LEU A 331 -16.44 -18.35 5.40
C LEU A 331 -15.95 -19.14 4.19
N ALA A 332 -16.83 -19.62 3.33
CA ALA A 332 -16.48 -20.44 2.17
C ALA A 332 -15.96 -19.58 0.99
N CYS A 333 -16.43 -18.35 0.82
CA CYS A 333 -15.91 -17.44 -0.21
C CYS A 333 -14.46 -17.01 0.02
N SER A 334 -13.95 -17.03 1.25
CA SER A 334 -12.56 -16.69 1.55
C SER A 334 -11.54 -17.76 1.16
N HIS A 335 -11.96 -19.03 0.95
CA HIS A 335 -11.05 -20.16 0.65
C HIS A 335 -10.98 -20.55 -0.83
N SER A 336 -11.93 -20.12 -1.68
CA SER A 336 -11.95 -20.55 -3.09
C SER A 336 -11.05 -19.71 -4.02
N ILE A 337 -10.67 -18.49 -3.63
CA ILE A 337 -9.79 -17.62 -4.44
C ILE A 337 -8.30 -17.98 -4.27
N LEU A 338 -7.94 -18.71 -3.20
CA LEU A 338 -6.54 -19.09 -2.91
C LEU A 338 -6.03 -20.32 -3.71
N LYS A 339 -6.87 -20.99 -4.49
CA LYS A 339 -6.45 -22.18 -5.26
C LYS A 339 -6.14 -21.92 -6.75
N LYS A 340 -6.23 -20.69 -7.25
CA LYS A 340 -6.00 -20.38 -8.67
C LYS A 340 -4.84 -19.43 -8.97
N THR A 341 -3.97 -19.12 -7.99
CA THR A 341 -2.74 -18.36 -8.23
C THR A 341 -1.60 -18.95 -7.40
N ILE A 342 -1.12 -20.10 -7.81
CA ILE A 342 0.22 -20.61 -7.53
C ILE A 342 0.99 -20.51 -8.85
#